data_01880be55e237aaf6dd46f04c981e152
#
_entry.id   01880be55e237aaf6dd46f04c981e152
#
_cell.length_a   1.000
_cell.length_b   1.000
_cell.length_c   1.000
_cell.angle_alpha   90.00
_cell.angle_beta   90.00
_cell.angle_gamma   90.00
#
_symmetry.space_group_name_H-M   'P 1'
#
loop_
_entity.id
_entity.type
_entity.pdbx_description
1 polymer ?
#
loop_
_entity_poly.entity_id
_entity_poly.type
_entity_poly.pdbx_seq_one_letter_code
_entity_poly.pdbx_strand_id
1 'polypeptide(L)'
;MVIGWETLSAYGIPVAQHLRAENLSQAQAFASSLGGTAVCLKADTNKHKAANGLVFVGATAGASLNSAWRKLEENSGLQGLGPPFLIQELVPPGPELFAGVINDPDFGLVIVAGLGGRLVEAIGRRTLRVLPITKEDSVAMVAELSLENLKLPESVASFSDALFKLSTLVFDHPEIDQLDLNPIILGQNSITVVDLRVILRNTKLNKPKSNDASLKDTRSAISRLIAPKSVTVIGASLDTTKPGGRALDYLLRLAPGVSIFPVNSKGGEINGVRVFKSISELPSGIDTAIIATPASSIPALIQELGKQKISTAVVFGSGFSETGNLTLEQEV
;
A
#
# COMPACT_ATOMS: atom_id res chain seq x y z
N MET A 1 -22.42 3.73 0.75
CA MET A 1 -21.95 4.90 1.55
C MET A 1 -20.89 5.60 0.72
N VAL A 2 -20.96 6.92 0.58
CA VAL A 2 -19.90 7.66 -0.15
C VAL A 2 -18.73 7.82 0.84
N ILE A 3 -17.56 7.27 0.51
CA ILE A 3 -16.37 7.44 1.33
C ILE A 3 -15.90 8.89 1.17
N GLY A 4 -15.83 9.59 2.30
CA GLY A 4 -15.57 11.03 2.31
C GLY A 4 -15.04 11.51 3.65
N TRP A 5 -15.22 12.79 3.90
CA TRP A 5 -14.76 13.48 5.11
C TRP A 5 -15.36 12.90 6.38
N GLU A 6 -16.66 12.57 6.35
CA GLU A 6 -17.40 11.97 7.46
C GLU A 6 -16.85 10.58 7.79
N THR A 7 -16.40 9.84 6.79
CA THR A 7 -15.76 8.53 6.99
C THR A 7 -14.45 8.68 7.74
N LEU A 8 -13.57 9.63 7.32
CA LEU A 8 -12.33 9.91 8.04
C LEU A 8 -12.59 10.28 9.50
N SER A 9 -13.57 11.17 9.74
CA SER A 9 -13.97 11.59 11.09
C SER A 9 -14.49 10.42 11.93
N ALA A 10 -15.27 9.50 11.35
CA ALA A 10 -15.79 8.32 12.04
C ALA A 10 -14.69 7.36 12.50
N TYR A 11 -13.58 7.29 11.74
CA TYR A 11 -12.37 6.56 12.16
C TYR A 11 -11.47 7.37 13.09
N GLY A 12 -11.86 8.60 13.45
CA GLY A 12 -11.09 9.47 14.33
C GLY A 12 -9.81 10.02 13.70
N ILE A 13 -9.76 10.15 12.37
CA ILE A 13 -8.72 10.88 11.65
C ILE A 13 -9.11 12.35 11.66
N PRO A 14 -8.26 13.26 12.21
CA PRO A 14 -8.61 14.68 12.33
C PRO A 14 -8.70 15.35 10.97
N VAL A 15 -9.83 15.98 10.68
CA VAL A 15 -10.10 16.71 9.44
C VAL A 15 -10.47 18.15 9.75
N ALA A 16 -10.23 19.07 8.81
CA ALA A 16 -10.70 20.45 8.92
C ALA A 16 -12.22 20.50 9.06
N GLN A 17 -12.75 21.42 9.86
CA GLN A 17 -14.20 21.67 9.92
C GLN A 17 -14.69 22.01 8.52
N HIS A 18 -15.76 21.37 8.08
CA HIS A 18 -16.22 21.50 6.70
C HIS A 18 -17.74 21.33 6.58
N LEU A 19 -18.25 21.82 5.47
CA LEU A 19 -19.63 21.64 5.05
C LEU A 19 -19.67 21.50 3.52
N ARG A 20 -20.49 20.60 3.00
CA ARG A 20 -20.88 20.58 1.58
C ARG A 20 -22.09 21.50 1.41
N ALA A 21 -21.84 22.72 0.93
CA ALA A 21 -22.84 23.76 0.80
C ALA A 21 -23.53 23.67 -0.58
N GLU A 22 -24.83 23.48 -0.57
CA GLU A 22 -25.68 23.45 -1.77
C GLU A 22 -25.90 24.87 -2.37
N ASN A 23 -25.72 25.90 -1.55
CA ASN A 23 -25.92 27.29 -1.93
C ASN A 23 -25.10 28.24 -1.06
N LEU A 24 -25.00 29.48 -1.54
CA LEU A 24 -24.25 30.54 -0.88
C LEU A 24 -24.74 30.83 0.56
N SER A 25 -26.04 30.70 0.82
CA SER A 25 -26.60 30.96 2.16
C SER A 25 -26.06 29.97 3.20
N GLN A 26 -25.99 28.68 2.84
CA GLN A 26 -25.38 27.65 3.71
C GLN A 26 -23.89 27.91 3.93
N ALA A 27 -23.16 28.30 2.85
CA ALA A 27 -21.75 28.65 2.96
C ALA A 27 -21.51 29.87 3.89
N GLN A 28 -22.35 30.88 3.80
CA GLN A 28 -22.29 32.07 4.68
C GLN A 28 -22.58 31.70 6.14
N ALA A 29 -23.58 30.88 6.39
CA ALA A 29 -23.93 30.44 7.73
C ALA A 29 -22.76 29.65 8.37
N PHE A 30 -22.15 28.73 7.61
CA PHE A 30 -20.98 27.99 8.07
C PHE A 30 -19.80 28.91 8.36
N ALA A 31 -19.42 29.80 7.44
CA ALA A 31 -18.33 30.74 7.64
C ALA A 31 -18.55 31.66 8.87
N SER A 32 -19.81 32.06 9.09
CA SER A 32 -20.17 32.86 10.28
C SER A 32 -20.04 32.07 11.57
N SER A 33 -20.36 30.78 11.59
CA SER A 33 -20.24 29.92 12.77
C SER A 33 -18.79 29.72 13.22
N LEU A 34 -17.80 29.96 12.34
CA LEU A 34 -16.36 29.88 12.65
C LEU A 34 -15.81 31.14 13.31
N GLY A 35 -16.66 32.07 13.73
CA GLY A 35 -16.24 33.26 14.51
C GLY A 35 -15.32 34.22 13.78
N GLY A 36 -15.45 34.35 12.45
CA GLY A 36 -14.65 35.26 11.64
C GLY A 36 -13.36 34.65 11.07
N THR A 37 -13.09 33.38 11.35
CA THR A 37 -12.00 32.64 10.70
C THR A 37 -12.21 32.59 9.19
N ALA A 38 -11.15 32.79 8.44
CA ALA A 38 -11.19 32.64 6.99
C ALA A 38 -11.47 31.18 6.58
N VAL A 39 -12.06 31.01 5.41
CA VAL A 39 -12.43 29.70 4.88
C VAL A 39 -11.75 29.43 3.54
N CYS A 40 -11.69 28.16 3.21
CA CYS A 40 -11.34 27.66 1.89
C CYS A 40 -12.61 27.13 1.22
N LEU A 41 -12.90 27.58 -0.01
CA LEU A 41 -14.02 27.13 -0.82
C LEU A 41 -13.48 26.33 -2.01
N LYS A 42 -14.01 25.12 -2.23
CA LYS A 42 -13.50 24.18 -3.24
C LYS A 42 -14.65 23.54 -4.02
N ALA A 43 -14.46 23.31 -5.33
CA ALA A 43 -15.32 22.39 -6.05
C ALA A 43 -15.06 20.94 -5.58
N ASP A 44 -16.13 20.16 -5.45
CA ASP A 44 -16.05 18.75 -5.05
C ASP A 44 -15.74 17.89 -6.30
N THR A 45 -14.47 17.75 -6.61
CA THR A 45 -13.99 17.01 -7.78
C THR A 45 -12.67 16.32 -7.51
N ASN A 46 -12.42 15.21 -8.20
CA ASN A 46 -11.14 14.49 -8.21
C ASN A 46 -10.10 15.10 -9.18
N LYS A 47 -10.44 16.17 -9.92
CA LYS A 47 -9.51 16.88 -10.81
C LYS A 47 -8.57 17.76 -9.99
N HIS A 48 -7.43 18.14 -10.59
CA HIS A 48 -6.51 19.12 -9.98
C HIS A 48 -7.20 20.48 -9.78
N LYS A 49 -7.67 20.72 -8.54
CA LYS A 49 -8.54 21.85 -8.19
C LYS A 49 -7.85 23.21 -8.35
N ALA A 50 -6.61 23.33 -7.85
CA ALA A 50 -5.88 24.59 -7.84
C ALA A 50 -5.51 25.10 -9.25
N ALA A 51 -5.03 24.21 -10.12
CA ALA A 51 -4.65 24.56 -11.50
C ALA A 51 -5.83 25.02 -12.35
N ASN A 52 -7.07 24.64 -11.97
CA ASN A 52 -8.29 24.94 -12.72
C ASN A 52 -9.13 26.06 -12.10
N GLY A 53 -8.60 26.81 -11.12
CA GLY A 53 -9.36 27.85 -10.44
C GLY A 53 -10.57 27.38 -9.66
N LEU A 54 -10.52 26.11 -9.18
CA LEU A 54 -11.58 25.43 -8.44
C LEU A 54 -11.35 25.46 -6.92
N VAL A 55 -10.44 26.31 -6.45
CA VAL A 55 -10.14 26.54 -5.02
C VAL A 55 -9.96 28.03 -4.77
N PHE A 56 -10.65 28.55 -3.78
CA PHE A 56 -10.51 29.91 -3.26
C PHE A 56 -10.15 29.86 -1.78
N VAL A 57 -9.00 30.41 -1.41
CA VAL A 57 -8.44 30.36 -0.05
C VAL A 57 -8.53 31.77 0.57
N GLY A 58 -8.87 31.84 1.85
CA GLY A 58 -8.84 33.06 2.63
C GLY A 58 -10.10 33.93 2.48
N ALA A 59 -11.21 33.39 1.98
CA ALA A 59 -12.48 34.10 1.98
C ALA A 59 -13.03 34.22 3.42
N THR A 60 -13.66 35.34 3.74
CA THR A 60 -14.37 35.58 5.01
C THR A 60 -15.86 35.72 4.77
N ALA A 61 -16.68 35.46 5.77
CA ALA A 61 -18.13 35.70 5.67
C ALA A 61 -18.45 37.09 5.13
N GLY A 62 -19.50 37.22 4.34
CA GLY A 62 -19.92 38.47 3.70
C GLY A 62 -19.43 38.61 2.26
N ALA A 63 -19.03 39.80 1.86
CA ALA A 63 -18.72 40.13 0.46
C ALA A 63 -17.57 39.32 -0.16
N SER A 64 -16.57 38.96 0.65
CA SER A 64 -15.43 38.16 0.21
C SER A 64 -15.87 36.76 -0.21
N LEU A 65 -16.68 36.08 0.61
CA LEU A 65 -17.20 34.73 0.30
C LEU A 65 -18.20 34.79 -0.87
N ASN A 66 -19.03 35.85 -0.99
CA ASN A 66 -19.91 36.04 -2.11
C ASN A 66 -19.13 36.09 -3.45
N SER A 67 -18.03 36.84 -3.46
CA SER A 67 -17.17 36.95 -4.64
C SER A 67 -16.49 35.62 -4.99
N ALA A 68 -15.97 34.91 -3.97
CA ALA A 68 -15.36 33.60 -4.14
C ALA A 68 -16.35 32.55 -4.66
N TRP A 69 -17.57 32.53 -4.10
CA TRP A 69 -18.64 31.64 -4.55
C TRP A 69 -18.99 31.81 -6.00
N ARG A 70 -19.27 33.05 -6.44
CA ARG A 70 -19.60 33.35 -7.85
C ARG A 70 -18.50 32.92 -8.81
N LYS A 71 -17.24 33.24 -8.48
CA LYS A 71 -16.08 32.83 -9.30
C LYS A 71 -15.95 31.29 -9.36
N LEU A 72 -16.23 30.60 -8.25
CA LEU A 72 -16.21 29.17 -8.26
C LEU A 72 -17.34 28.58 -9.11
N GLU A 73 -18.55 29.15 -9.04
CA GLU A 73 -19.68 28.74 -9.92
C GLU A 73 -19.33 28.94 -11.41
N GLU A 74 -18.76 30.07 -11.76
CA GLU A 74 -18.32 30.36 -13.14
C GLU A 74 -17.27 29.37 -13.61
N ASN A 75 -16.18 29.19 -12.84
CA ASN A 75 -15.08 28.30 -13.22
C ASN A 75 -15.50 26.82 -13.24
N SER A 76 -16.33 26.39 -12.30
CA SER A 76 -16.84 25.02 -12.25
C SER A 76 -17.87 24.74 -13.35
N GLY A 77 -18.73 25.71 -13.67
CA GLY A 77 -19.70 25.64 -14.76
C GLY A 77 -19.03 25.42 -16.12
N LEU A 78 -17.88 26.05 -16.39
CA LEU A 78 -17.06 25.83 -17.59
C LEU A 78 -16.57 24.38 -17.72
N GLN A 79 -16.54 23.62 -16.62
CA GLN A 79 -16.11 22.23 -16.57
C GLN A 79 -17.27 21.25 -16.37
N GLY A 80 -18.51 21.70 -16.45
CA GLY A 80 -19.72 20.92 -16.24
C GLY A 80 -19.91 20.48 -14.77
N LEU A 81 -19.35 21.25 -13.83
CA LEU A 81 -19.48 21.05 -12.40
C LEU A 81 -20.38 22.13 -11.80
N GLY A 82 -20.96 21.86 -10.63
CA GLY A 82 -21.78 22.80 -9.87
C GLY A 82 -21.81 22.45 -8.39
N PRO A 83 -22.61 23.19 -7.59
CA PRO A 83 -22.83 22.81 -6.20
C PRO A 83 -23.35 21.36 -6.06
N PRO A 84 -23.12 20.68 -4.88
CA PRO A 84 -22.54 21.29 -3.68
C PRO A 84 -21.06 21.59 -3.79
N PHE A 85 -20.62 22.70 -3.20
CA PHE A 85 -19.21 23.02 -3.02
C PHE A 85 -18.75 22.71 -1.59
N LEU A 86 -17.50 22.29 -1.43
CA LEU A 86 -16.90 22.08 -0.13
C LEU A 86 -16.40 23.42 0.43
N ILE A 87 -16.91 23.84 1.58
CA ILE A 87 -16.39 24.94 2.37
C ILE A 87 -15.72 24.39 3.63
N GLN A 88 -14.51 24.85 3.91
CA GLN A 88 -13.70 24.39 5.04
C GLN A 88 -13.13 25.58 5.82
N GLU A 89 -12.92 25.41 7.14
CA GLU A 89 -12.11 26.34 7.89
C GLU A 89 -10.70 26.42 7.26
N LEU A 90 -10.12 27.61 7.26
CA LEU A 90 -8.73 27.79 6.85
C LEU A 90 -7.81 27.39 8.02
N VAL A 91 -7.21 26.22 7.90
CA VAL A 91 -6.26 25.72 8.88
C VAL A 91 -5.01 26.60 8.90
N PRO A 92 -4.52 27.02 10.06
CA PRO A 92 -3.27 27.78 10.16
C PRO A 92 -2.12 27.08 9.44
N PRO A 93 -1.21 27.81 8.80
CA PRO A 93 -0.07 27.20 8.11
C PRO A 93 0.84 26.46 9.10
N GLY A 94 1.34 25.33 8.67
CA GLY A 94 2.25 24.45 9.43
C GLY A 94 3.04 23.54 8.50
N PRO A 95 3.92 22.71 9.02
CA PRO A 95 4.57 21.69 8.23
C PRO A 95 3.54 20.78 7.56
N GLU A 96 3.75 20.50 6.29
CA GLU A 96 2.85 19.67 5.50
C GLU A 96 3.38 18.24 5.36
N LEU A 97 2.52 17.27 5.58
CA LEU A 97 2.74 15.86 5.30
C LEU A 97 1.69 15.37 4.31
N PHE A 98 1.90 14.17 3.80
CA PHE A 98 0.88 13.43 3.06
C PHE A 98 0.82 11.99 3.55
N ALA A 99 -0.33 11.36 3.37
CA ALA A 99 -0.53 9.92 3.53
C ALA A 99 -1.49 9.43 2.47
N GLY A 100 -1.22 8.28 1.90
CA GLY A 100 -2.10 7.69 0.90
C GLY A 100 -2.06 6.18 0.93
N VAL A 101 -3.06 5.57 0.31
CA VAL A 101 -3.10 4.13 0.05
C VAL A 101 -3.34 3.94 -1.44
N ILE A 102 -2.59 3.04 -2.02
CA ILE A 102 -2.74 2.60 -3.41
C ILE A 102 -2.90 1.09 -3.44
N ASN A 103 -3.61 0.60 -4.45
CA ASN A 103 -3.68 -0.82 -4.74
C ASN A 103 -2.60 -1.16 -5.77
N ASP A 104 -1.49 -1.70 -5.29
CA ASP A 104 -0.38 -2.15 -6.13
C ASP A 104 -0.73 -3.52 -6.74
N PRO A 105 -0.43 -3.77 -8.03
CA PRO A 105 -0.76 -5.03 -8.69
C PRO A 105 -0.05 -6.26 -8.10
N ASP A 106 1.15 -6.07 -7.53
CA ASP A 106 1.97 -7.18 -7.02
C ASP A 106 1.83 -7.34 -5.50
N PHE A 107 1.76 -6.22 -4.76
CA PHE A 107 1.74 -6.21 -3.29
C PHE A 107 0.34 -5.99 -2.70
N GLY A 108 -0.67 -5.71 -3.52
CA GLY A 108 -2.00 -5.35 -3.03
C GLY A 108 -2.03 -3.94 -2.43
N LEU A 109 -2.72 -3.76 -1.31
CA LEU A 109 -2.83 -2.45 -0.69
C LEU A 109 -1.50 -2.03 -0.02
N VAL A 110 -0.97 -0.89 -0.44
CA VAL A 110 0.26 -0.28 0.10
C VAL A 110 -0.06 1.10 0.63
N ILE A 111 0.31 1.37 1.89
CA ILE A 111 0.26 2.69 2.48
C ILE A 111 1.59 3.41 2.26
N VAL A 112 1.51 4.68 1.87
CA VAL A 112 2.65 5.58 1.70
C VAL A 112 2.43 6.82 2.55
N ALA A 113 3.49 7.31 3.18
CA ALA A 113 3.48 8.56 3.93
C ALA A 113 4.78 9.32 3.70
N GLY A 114 4.74 10.65 3.77
CA GLY A 114 5.93 11.45 3.52
C GLY A 114 5.76 12.92 3.82
N LEU A 115 6.84 13.67 3.60
CA LEU A 115 6.83 15.13 3.66
C LEU A 115 5.96 15.69 2.54
N GLY A 116 5.12 16.68 2.85
CA GLY A 116 4.26 17.40 1.93
C GLY A 116 4.84 18.75 1.49
N GLY A 117 4.06 19.51 0.70
CA GLY A 117 4.42 20.85 0.25
C GLY A 117 5.39 20.90 -0.93
N ARG A 118 5.84 22.12 -1.30
CA ARG A 118 6.67 22.37 -2.49
C ARG A 118 8.08 21.78 -2.44
N LEU A 119 8.55 21.33 -1.26
CA LEU A 119 9.88 20.75 -1.08
C LEU A 119 9.91 19.22 -1.22
N VAL A 120 8.77 18.58 -1.39
CA VAL A 120 8.64 17.11 -1.50
C VAL A 120 9.48 16.55 -2.62
N GLU A 121 9.45 17.15 -3.79
CA GLU A 121 10.21 16.70 -4.97
C GLU A 121 11.71 16.79 -4.77
N ALA A 122 12.18 17.73 -3.94
CA ALA A 122 13.59 17.94 -3.67
C ALA A 122 14.15 17.02 -2.57
N ILE A 123 13.36 16.66 -1.55
CA ILE A 123 13.82 15.90 -0.40
C ILE A 123 13.44 14.41 -0.51
N GLY A 124 12.33 14.08 -1.16
CA GLY A 124 11.91 12.72 -1.51
C GLY A 124 11.70 11.76 -0.33
N ARG A 125 11.69 12.22 0.93
CA ARG A 125 11.51 11.36 2.10
C ARG A 125 10.09 10.84 2.15
N ARG A 126 9.96 9.55 1.97
CA ARG A 126 8.72 8.80 2.07
C ARG A 126 8.99 7.43 2.68
N THR A 127 7.98 6.89 3.31
CA THR A 127 7.96 5.53 3.88
C THR A 127 6.79 4.76 3.31
N LEU A 128 6.94 3.45 3.17
CA LEU A 128 5.93 2.58 2.60
C LEU A 128 5.78 1.31 3.44
N ARG A 129 4.55 0.77 3.52
CA ARG A 129 4.27 -0.56 4.07
C ARG A 129 3.14 -1.22 3.30
N VAL A 130 3.21 -2.54 3.19
CA VAL A 130 2.07 -3.35 2.74
C VAL A 130 1.04 -3.42 3.86
N LEU A 131 -0.24 -3.26 3.53
CA LEU A 131 -1.32 -3.32 4.51
C LEU A 131 -1.73 -4.77 4.83
N PRO A 132 -2.25 -5.05 6.05
CA PRO A 132 -2.47 -4.11 7.16
C PRO A 132 -1.19 -3.80 7.93
N ILE A 133 -1.09 -2.59 8.51
CA ILE A 133 -0.01 -2.22 9.43
C ILE A 133 -0.45 -2.34 10.88
N THR A 134 0.53 -2.55 11.77
CA THR A 134 0.35 -2.46 13.23
C THR A 134 0.58 -1.03 13.72
N LYS A 135 0.31 -0.78 15.01
CA LYS A 135 0.68 0.51 15.64
C LYS A 135 2.19 0.71 15.67
N GLU A 136 2.94 -0.35 15.90
CA GLU A 136 4.41 -0.33 15.89
C GLU A 136 4.94 0.01 14.50
N ASP A 137 4.33 -0.53 13.44
CA ASP A 137 4.68 -0.17 12.06
C ASP A 137 4.43 1.31 11.78
N SER A 138 3.29 1.85 12.23
CA SER A 138 2.99 3.27 12.03
C SER A 138 3.97 4.20 12.75
N VAL A 139 4.43 3.83 13.94
CA VAL A 139 5.49 4.55 14.68
C VAL A 139 6.81 4.47 13.93
N ALA A 140 7.19 3.28 13.44
CA ALA A 140 8.42 3.09 12.66
C ALA A 140 8.39 3.90 11.34
N MET A 141 7.26 3.91 10.63
CA MET A 141 7.07 4.73 9.43
C MET A 141 7.33 6.21 9.70
N VAL A 142 6.78 6.74 10.78
CA VAL A 142 6.97 8.15 11.15
C VAL A 142 8.40 8.44 11.55
N ALA A 143 9.07 7.53 12.28
CA ALA A 143 10.48 7.67 12.64
C ALA A 143 11.41 7.75 11.42
N GLU A 144 11.12 6.97 10.35
CA GLU A 144 11.86 7.04 9.08
C GLU A 144 11.81 8.41 8.41
N LEU A 145 10.78 9.21 8.67
CA LEU A 145 10.65 10.56 8.12
C LEU A 145 11.51 11.60 8.82
N SER A 146 12.08 11.28 10.00
CA SER A 146 12.98 12.14 10.78
C SER A 146 12.35 13.51 11.10
N LEU A 147 11.16 13.47 11.72
CA LEU A 147 10.36 14.69 12.03
C LEU A 147 10.74 15.35 13.35
N GLU A 148 11.76 14.87 14.06
CA GLU A 148 12.15 15.32 15.41
C GLU A 148 12.50 16.83 15.44
N ASN A 149 13.08 17.32 14.36
CA ASN A 149 13.46 18.73 14.21
C ASN A 149 12.27 19.69 14.15
N LEU A 150 11.05 19.19 13.90
CA LEU A 150 9.84 20.02 13.88
C LEU A 150 9.42 20.45 15.29
N LYS A 151 9.88 19.75 16.33
CA LYS A 151 9.52 20.00 17.76
C LYS A 151 8.00 20.00 18.03
N LEU A 152 7.28 19.12 17.35
CA LEU A 152 5.83 18.93 17.44
C LEU A 152 5.48 17.47 17.80
N PRO A 153 5.90 16.97 18.98
CA PRO A 153 5.81 15.54 19.32
C PRO A 153 4.36 15.01 19.32
N GLU A 154 3.40 15.81 19.80
CA GLU A 154 1.99 15.41 19.84
C GLU A 154 1.38 15.30 18.44
N SER A 155 1.71 16.21 17.54
CA SER A 155 1.27 16.14 16.14
C SER A 155 1.95 14.99 15.39
N VAL A 156 3.21 14.69 15.68
CA VAL A 156 3.92 13.54 15.13
C VAL A 156 3.27 12.22 15.60
N ALA A 157 2.90 12.14 16.89
CA ALA A 157 2.16 11.00 17.43
C ALA A 157 0.75 10.89 16.82
N SER A 158 0.05 12.01 16.65
CA SER A 158 -1.25 12.08 15.98
C SER A 158 -1.17 11.62 14.52
N PHE A 159 -0.08 11.93 13.81
CA PHE A 159 0.14 11.45 12.45
C PHE A 159 0.35 9.93 12.40
N SER A 160 1.13 9.38 13.33
CA SER A 160 1.30 7.93 13.47
C SER A 160 -0.04 7.21 13.72
N ASP A 161 -0.86 7.74 14.64
CA ASP A 161 -2.19 7.20 14.91
C ASP A 161 -3.12 7.28 13.68
N ALA A 162 -3.05 8.37 12.92
CA ALA A 162 -3.79 8.52 11.67
C ALA A 162 -3.39 7.50 10.59
N LEU A 163 -2.11 7.16 10.47
CA LEU A 163 -1.65 6.11 9.55
C LEU A 163 -2.25 4.74 9.92
N PHE A 164 -2.24 4.38 11.19
CA PHE A 164 -2.84 3.15 11.67
C PHE A 164 -4.36 3.12 11.41
N LYS A 165 -5.06 4.21 11.72
CA LYS A 165 -6.50 4.36 11.46
C LYS A 165 -6.83 4.31 9.97
N LEU A 166 -6.00 4.91 9.11
CA LEU A 166 -6.14 4.86 7.66
C LEU A 166 -6.02 3.43 7.14
N SER A 167 -5.09 2.63 7.69
CA SER A 167 -4.96 1.20 7.39
C SER A 167 -6.24 0.44 7.74
N THR A 168 -6.81 0.70 8.92
CA THR A 168 -8.07 0.08 9.36
C THR A 168 -9.24 0.47 8.45
N LEU A 169 -9.37 1.77 8.15
CA LEU A 169 -10.42 2.30 7.27
C LEU A 169 -10.41 1.61 5.91
N VAL A 170 -9.23 1.52 5.27
CA VAL A 170 -9.13 0.92 3.93
C VAL A 170 -9.40 -0.59 3.96
N PHE A 171 -9.10 -1.25 5.06
CA PHE A 171 -9.40 -2.68 5.23
C PHE A 171 -10.90 -2.94 5.38
N ASP A 172 -11.61 -2.06 6.08
CA ASP A 172 -13.07 -2.12 6.25
C ASP A 172 -13.83 -1.70 4.97
N HIS A 173 -13.15 -0.99 4.05
CA HIS A 173 -13.70 -0.46 2.80
C HIS A 173 -12.97 -1.02 1.57
N PRO A 174 -13.15 -2.32 1.24
CA PRO A 174 -12.44 -2.98 0.15
C PRO A 174 -12.76 -2.41 -1.25
N GLU A 175 -13.79 -1.56 -1.36
CA GLU A 175 -14.12 -0.82 -2.57
C GLU A 175 -13.15 0.33 -2.87
N ILE A 176 -12.28 0.72 -1.92
CA ILE A 176 -11.24 1.73 -2.16
C ILE A 176 -10.14 1.12 -3.02
N ASP A 177 -9.81 1.81 -4.11
CA ASP A 177 -8.64 1.52 -4.95
C ASP A 177 -7.47 2.42 -4.60
N GLN A 178 -7.75 3.71 -4.41
CA GLN A 178 -6.78 4.70 -3.97
C GLN A 178 -7.42 5.68 -2.99
N LEU A 179 -6.66 6.10 -1.99
CA LEU A 179 -7.03 7.16 -1.07
C LEU A 179 -5.80 8.03 -0.84
N ASP A 180 -5.97 9.36 -0.98
CA ASP A 180 -4.89 10.33 -0.81
C ASP A 180 -5.34 11.45 0.12
N LEU A 181 -4.55 11.68 1.15
CA LEU A 181 -4.69 12.74 2.14
C LEU A 181 -3.50 13.72 1.94
N ASN A 182 -3.72 14.79 1.20
CA ASN A 182 -2.65 15.70 0.79
C ASN A 182 -3.16 17.11 0.49
N PRO A 183 -2.80 18.13 1.33
CA PRO A 183 -1.89 18.02 2.47
C PRO A 183 -2.55 17.63 3.80
N ILE A 184 -1.72 17.14 4.71
CA ILE A 184 -1.98 17.01 6.14
C ILE A 184 -1.14 18.06 6.85
N ILE A 185 -1.77 18.99 7.58
CA ILE A 185 -1.06 20.06 8.30
C ILE A 185 -0.77 19.62 9.73
N LEU A 186 0.49 19.77 10.17
CA LEU A 186 0.87 19.58 11.55
C LEU A 186 0.59 20.88 12.35
N GLY A 187 -0.35 20.79 13.29
CA GLY A 187 -0.62 21.86 14.27
C GLY A 187 0.29 21.74 15.49
N GLN A 188 -0.07 22.36 16.61
CA GLN A 188 0.68 22.24 17.86
C GLN A 188 0.47 20.88 18.53
N ASN A 189 -0.77 20.39 18.61
CA ASN A 189 -1.14 19.22 19.39
C ASN A 189 -1.72 18.08 18.55
N SER A 190 -2.03 18.31 17.28
CA SER A 190 -2.65 17.33 16.39
C SER A 190 -2.39 17.67 14.94
N ILE A 191 -2.66 16.73 14.08
CA ILE A 191 -2.71 16.94 12.63
C ILE A 191 -4.10 17.43 12.19
N THR A 192 -4.18 17.98 10.99
CA THR A 192 -5.46 18.25 10.31
C THR A 192 -5.37 17.91 8.83
N VAL A 193 -6.23 17.02 8.36
CA VAL A 193 -6.36 16.72 6.93
C VAL A 193 -7.15 17.84 6.27
N VAL A 194 -6.60 18.43 5.21
CA VAL A 194 -7.24 19.57 4.51
C VAL A 194 -7.59 19.27 3.06
N ASP A 195 -7.09 18.19 2.47
CA ASP A 195 -7.61 17.68 1.21
C ASP A 195 -7.68 16.15 1.20
N LEU A 196 -8.68 15.63 0.51
CA LEU A 196 -8.99 14.21 0.40
C LEU A 196 -9.33 13.90 -1.05
N ARG A 197 -8.71 12.82 -1.56
CA ARG A 197 -9.09 12.22 -2.83
C ARG A 197 -9.32 10.73 -2.62
N VAL A 198 -10.43 10.22 -3.15
CA VAL A 198 -10.77 8.79 -3.11
C VAL A 198 -11.06 8.32 -4.52
N ILE A 199 -10.49 7.21 -4.91
CA ILE A 199 -10.81 6.49 -6.14
C ILE A 199 -11.35 5.12 -5.71
N LEU A 200 -12.56 4.79 -6.16
CA LEU A 200 -13.17 3.49 -5.90
C LEU A 200 -12.85 2.53 -7.03
N ARG A 201 -12.70 1.26 -6.69
CA ARG A 201 -12.50 0.18 -7.65
C ARG A 201 -13.68 0.12 -8.61
N ASN A 202 -13.37 -0.06 -9.88
CA ASN A 202 -14.40 -0.35 -10.86
C ASN A 202 -14.83 -1.81 -10.66
N THR A 203 -16.01 -2.03 -10.07
CA THR A 203 -16.52 -3.34 -9.62
C THR A 203 -16.74 -4.37 -10.74
N LYS A 204 -16.36 -4.06 -11.99
CA LYS A 204 -16.36 -5.01 -13.10
C LYS A 204 -15.09 -5.87 -13.20
N LEU A 205 -14.05 -5.59 -12.40
CA LEU A 205 -12.85 -6.42 -12.36
C LEU A 205 -12.97 -7.40 -11.19
N ASN A 206 -12.83 -8.66 -11.50
CA ASN A 206 -12.93 -9.83 -10.63
C ASN A 206 -12.38 -9.56 -9.23
N LYS A 207 -13.22 -9.84 -8.20
CA LYS A 207 -12.70 -10.06 -6.84
C LYS A 207 -11.53 -11.05 -6.96
N PRO A 208 -10.35 -10.76 -6.39
CA PRO A 208 -9.36 -11.81 -6.22
C PRO A 208 -10.10 -12.95 -5.51
N LYS A 209 -10.08 -14.15 -6.07
CA LYS A 209 -10.58 -15.33 -5.37
C LYS A 209 -9.79 -15.38 -4.08
N SER A 210 -10.39 -14.99 -2.96
CA SER A 210 -9.86 -15.33 -1.65
C SER A 210 -9.90 -16.85 -1.60
N ASN A 211 -8.77 -17.49 -1.90
CA ASN A 211 -8.59 -18.84 -1.43
C ASN A 211 -8.65 -18.72 0.08
N ASP A 212 -9.67 -19.32 0.69
CA ASP A 212 -9.85 -19.47 2.13
C ASP A 212 -8.77 -20.38 2.74
N ALA A 213 -7.52 -20.15 2.39
CA ALA A 213 -6.40 -20.66 3.18
C ALA A 213 -6.47 -19.96 4.53
N SER A 214 -6.69 -20.70 5.60
CA SER A 214 -6.80 -20.11 6.92
C SER A 214 -5.56 -19.26 7.19
N LEU A 215 -5.70 -18.11 7.83
CA LEU A 215 -4.57 -17.23 8.20
C LEU A 215 -3.47 -17.98 8.96
N LYS A 216 -3.84 -19.08 9.66
CA LYS A 216 -2.89 -19.98 10.34
C LYS A 216 -2.05 -20.76 9.33
N ASP A 217 -2.63 -21.25 8.25
CA ASP A 217 -1.92 -22.03 7.22
C ASP A 217 -0.96 -21.12 6.45
N THR A 218 -1.39 -19.92 6.10
CA THR A 218 -0.54 -18.91 5.46
C THR A 218 0.65 -18.51 6.34
N ARG A 219 0.42 -18.25 7.63
CA ARG A 219 1.47 -17.91 8.59
C ARG A 219 2.48 -19.04 8.78
N SER A 220 1.99 -20.29 8.84
CA SER A 220 2.82 -21.48 8.92
C SER A 220 3.68 -21.67 7.66
N ALA A 221 3.10 -21.44 6.47
CA ALA A 221 3.81 -21.51 5.21
C ALA A 221 4.90 -20.43 5.12
N ILE A 222 4.60 -19.19 5.48
CA ILE A 222 5.59 -18.08 5.51
C ILE A 222 6.73 -18.40 6.49
N SER A 223 6.43 -18.93 7.67
CA SER A 223 7.47 -19.33 8.64
C SER A 223 8.42 -20.39 8.08
N ARG A 224 7.89 -21.39 7.36
CA ARG A 224 8.70 -22.42 6.68
C ARG A 224 9.52 -21.86 5.53
N LEU A 225 9.02 -20.83 4.86
CA LEU A 225 9.75 -20.16 3.79
C LEU A 225 10.94 -19.33 4.31
N ILE A 226 10.73 -18.58 5.40
CA ILE A 226 11.74 -17.66 5.95
C ILE A 226 12.79 -18.38 6.79
N ALA A 227 12.39 -19.40 7.56
CA ALA A 227 13.25 -20.14 8.46
C ALA A 227 13.03 -21.67 8.31
N PRO A 228 13.33 -22.23 7.13
CA PRO A 228 13.14 -23.66 6.88
C PRO A 228 14.13 -24.51 7.70
N LYS A 229 13.67 -25.66 8.19
CA LYS A 229 14.55 -26.70 8.76
C LYS A 229 15.04 -27.68 7.69
N SER A 230 14.32 -27.75 6.58
CA SER A 230 14.63 -28.65 5.46
C SER A 230 14.31 -27.98 4.13
N VAL A 231 15.21 -28.10 3.15
CA VAL A 231 15.08 -27.49 1.82
C VAL A 231 15.41 -28.52 0.74
N THR A 232 14.55 -28.62 -0.28
CA THR A 232 14.92 -29.33 -1.51
C THR A 232 15.33 -28.34 -2.61
N VAL A 233 16.35 -28.67 -3.39
CA VAL A 233 16.81 -27.86 -4.54
C VAL A 233 16.56 -28.67 -5.80
N ILE A 234 15.54 -28.30 -6.59
CA ILE A 234 15.18 -28.95 -7.84
C ILE A 234 15.93 -28.27 -8.99
N GLY A 235 16.66 -29.07 -9.76
CA GLY A 235 17.65 -28.58 -10.72
C GLY A 235 19.03 -28.34 -10.11
N ALA A 236 19.33 -29.03 -9.01
CA ALA A 236 20.65 -28.98 -8.36
C ALA A 236 21.78 -29.33 -9.33
N SER A 237 22.92 -28.66 -9.19
CA SER A 237 24.09 -28.83 -10.07
C SER A 237 25.38 -28.59 -9.30
N LEU A 238 26.49 -29.23 -9.75
CA LEU A 238 27.85 -28.87 -9.32
C LEU A 238 28.29 -27.52 -9.90
N ASP A 239 27.72 -27.14 -11.03
CA ASP A 239 28.06 -25.90 -11.72
C ASP A 239 27.41 -24.68 -11.03
N THR A 240 28.19 -23.95 -10.25
CA THR A 240 27.75 -22.77 -9.50
C THR A 240 27.44 -21.55 -10.36
N THR A 241 27.71 -21.59 -11.67
CA THR A 241 27.25 -20.55 -12.60
C THR A 241 25.75 -20.66 -12.88
N LYS A 242 25.19 -21.85 -12.69
CA LYS A 242 23.76 -22.11 -12.83
C LYS A 242 23.00 -21.78 -11.55
N PRO A 243 21.73 -21.31 -11.64
CA PRO A 243 20.93 -20.96 -10.46
C PRO A 243 20.84 -22.09 -9.42
N GLY A 244 20.58 -23.33 -9.84
CA GLY A 244 20.46 -24.47 -8.93
C GLY A 244 21.79 -24.87 -8.27
N GLY A 245 22.91 -24.71 -8.97
CA GLY A 245 24.24 -24.94 -8.38
C GLY A 245 24.61 -23.86 -7.38
N ARG A 246 24.30 -22.61 -7.68
CA ARG A 246 24.54 -21.48 -6.78
C ARG A 246 23.68 -21.56 -5.52
N ALA A 247 22.39 -21.89 -5.67
CA ALA A 247 21.50 -22.07 -4.54
C ALA A 247 21.97 -23.19 -3.61
N LEU A 248 22.36 -24.34 -4.18
CA LEU A 248 22.89 -25.46 -3.42
C LEU A 248 24.19 -25.09 -2.69
N ASP A 249 25.15 -24.45 -3.37
CA ASP A 249 26.40 -24.01 -2.77
C ASP A 249 26.19 -23.05 -1.59
N TYR A 250 25.30 -22.06 -1.73
CA TYR A 250 24.98 -21.14 -0.64
C TYR A 250 24.32 -21.84 0.55
N LEU A 251 23.38 -22.74 0.31
CA LEU A 251 22.73 -23.50 1.39
C LEU A 251 23.76 -24.33 2.16
N LEU A 252 24.64 -25.06 1.46
CA LEU A 252 25.65 -25.89 2.10
C LEU A 252 26.66 -25.09 2.94
N ARG A 253 26.98 -23.88 2.52
CA ARG A 253 27.97 -23.03 3.22
C ARG A 253 27.36 -22.14 4.30
N LEU A 254 26.15 -21.60 4.08
CA LEU A 254 25.60 -20.51 4.87
C LEU A 254 24.40 -20.88 5.74
N ALA A 255 23.85 -22.11 5.57
CA ALA A 255 22.70 -22.58 6.33
C ALA A 255 23.04 -23.81 7.21
N PRO A 256 23.92 -23.65 8.21
CA PRO A 256 24.24 -24.77 9.11
C PRO A 256 23.01 -25.21 9.88
N GLY A 257 22.75 -26.53 9.91
CA GLY A 257 21.59 -27.10 10.60
C GLY A 257 20.33 -27.26 9.75
N VAL A 258 20.33 -26.78 8.50
CA VAL A 258 19.26 -27.06 7.54
C VAL A 258 19.53 -28.36 6.80
N SER A 259 18.55 -29.26 6.76
CA SER A 259 18.64 -30.51 5.99
C SER A 259 18.42 -30.21 4.50
N ILE A 260 19.38 -30.55 3.66
CA ILE A 260 19.36 -30.19 2.23
C ILE A 260 19.17 -31.44 1.38
N PHE A 261 18.19 -31.39 0.46
CA PHE A 261 17.80 -32.52 -0.40
C PHE A 261 17.89 -32.11 -1.89
N PRO A 262 19.07 -32.22 -2.53
CA PRO A 262 19.22 -31.88 -3.94
C PRO A 262 18.48 -32.87 -4.84
N VAL A 263 17.80 -32.37 -5.90
CA VAL A 263 17.12 -33.17 -6.92
C VAL A 263 17.70 -32.87 -8.30
N ASN A 264 18.13 -33.93 -9.00
CA ASN A 264 18.58 -33.83 -10.39
C ASN A 264 18.36 -35.19 -11.05
N SER A 265 17.87 -35.23 -12.30
CA SER A 265 17.56 -36.47 -13.03
C SER A 265 18.76 -37.42 -13.18
N LYS A 266 19.98 -36.94 -13.07
CA LYS A 266 21.18 -37.78 -13.10
C LYS A 266 21.44 -38.49 -11.77
N GLY A 267 20.88 -38.02 -10.66
CA GLY A 267 21.18 -38.56 -9.32
C GLY A 267 22.64 -38.40 -8.93
N GLY A 268 23.11 -39.28 -8.03
CA GLY A 268 24.50 -39.31 -7.59
C GLY A 268 24.78 -38.54 -6.32
N GLU A 269 25.88 -37.78 -6.29
CA GLU A 269 26.32 -37.01 -5.11
C GLU A 269 26.90 -35.66 -5.55
N ILE A 270 26.60 -34.61 -4.78
CA ILE A 270 27.17 -33.27 -4.96
C ILE A 270 27.70 -32.79 -3.60
N ASN A 271 29.01 -32.51 -3.52
CA ASN A 271 29.66 -32.00 -2.31
C ASN A 271 29.37 -32.85 -1.05
N GLY A 272 29.37 -34.18 -1.17
CA GLY A 272 29.08 -35.11 -0.06
C GLY A 272 27.58 -35.28 0.25
N VAL A 273 26.70 -34.67 -0.53
CA VAL A 273 25.25 -34.77 -0.33
C VAL A 273 24.60 -35.62 -1.43
N ARG A 274 23.83 -36.63 -1.01
CA ARG A 274 23.08 -37.50 -1.93
C ARG A 274 22.11 -36.66 -2.78
N VAL A 275 22.12 -36.88 -4.10
CA VAL A 275 21.19 -36.28 -5.06
C VAL A 275 20.08 -37.26 -5.40
N PHE A 276 18.82 -36.86 -5.22
CA PHE A 276 17.63 -37.60 -5.58
C PHE A 276 17.33 -37.44 -7.08
N LYS A 277 16.80 -38.47 -7.72
CA LYS A 277 16.51 -38.41 -9.16
C LYS A 277 15.17 -37.71 -9.46
N SER A 278 14.23 -37.73 -8.51
CA SER A 278 12.91 -37.15 -8.65
C SER A 278 12.36 -36.65 -7.32
N ILE A 279 11.31 -35.84 -7.37
CA ILE A 279 10.60 -35.34 -6.18
C ILE A 279 9.94 -36.51 -5.43
N SER A 280 9.52 -37.55 -6.11
CA SER A 280 8.88 -38.72 -5.51
C SER A 280 9.83 -39.55 -4.61
N GLU A 281 11.12 -39.41 -4.79
CA GLU A 281 12.15 -40.07 -3.93
C GLU A 281 12.48 -39.29 -2.65
N LEU A 282 11.98 -38.05 -2.53
CA LEU A 282 12.26 -37.20 -1.38
C LEU A 282 11.59 -37.73 -0.11
N PRO A 283 12.20 -37.54 1.07
CA PRO A 283 11.52 -37.80 2.32
C PRO A 283 10.32 -36.86 2.50
N SER A 284 9.32 -37.32 3.24
CA SER A 284 8.15 -36.51 3.58
C SER A 284 8.51 -35.41 4.58
N GLY A 285 7.78 -34.29 4.56
CA GLY A 285 7.89 -33.23 5.56
C GLY A 285 9.00 -32.22 5.29
N ILE A 286 9.44 -32.07 4.04
CA ILE A 286 10.33 -30.97 3.64
C ILE A 286 9.55 -29.64 3.70
N ASP A 287 10.17 -28.62 4.30
CA ASP A 287 9.53 -27.32 4.53
C ASP A 287 9.38 -26.51 3.24
N THR A 288 10.49 -26.40 2.46
CA THR A 288 10.56 -25.47 1.31
C THR A 288 11.27 -26.09 0.13
N ALA A 289 10.78 -25.81 -1.07
CA ALA A 289 11.45 -26.16 -2.32
C ALA A 289 12.07 -24.92 -2.97
N ILE A 290 13.26 -25.06 -3.54
CA ILE A 290 13.87 -24.11 -4.48
C ILE A 290 13.81 -24.76 -5.87
N ILE A 291 13.14 -24.11 -6.82
CA ILE A 291 13.00 -24.61 -8.18
C ILE A 291 13.90 -23.79 -9.11
N ALA A 292 14.91 -24.43 -9.67
CA ALA A 292 15.90 -23.82 -10.56
C ALA A 292 15.96 -24.56 -11.90
N THR A 293 14.80 -24.74 -12.52
CA THR A 293 14.61 -25.42 -13.80
C THR A 293 13.92 -24.47 -14.80
N PRO A 294 13.90 -24.80 -16.11
CA PRO A 294 13.19 -23.97 -17.11
C PRO A 294 11.71 -23.79 -16.78
N ALA A 295 11.17 -22.60 -17.08
CA ALA A 295 9.79 -22.21 -16.78
C ALA A 295 8.75 -23.24 -17.21
N SER A 296 8.91 -23.85 -18.38
CA SER A 296 7.98 -24.87 -18.93
C SER A 296 7.81 -26.11 -18.06
N SER A 297 8.77 -26.40 -17.16
CA SER A 297 8.68 -27.53 -16.23
C SER A 297 8.00 -27.19 -14.91
N ILE A 298 7.84 -25.91 -14.58
CA ILE A 298 7.42 -25.45 -13.25
C ILE A 298 6.00 -25.87 -12.89
N PRO A 299 4.96 -25.76 -13.76
CA PRO A 299 3.60 -26.18 -13.40
C PRO A 299 3.52 -27.64 -12.95
N ALA A 300 4.18 -28.54 -13.67
CA ALA A 300 4.22 -29.95 -13.31
C ALA A 300 4.95 -30.20 -11.97
N LEU A 301 6.06 -29.50 -11.73
CA LEU A 301 6.83 -29.61 -10.49
C LEU A 301 6.03 -29.10 -9.29
N ILE A 302 5.29 -27.99 -9.42
CA ILE A 302 4.42 -27.48 -8.35
C ILE A 302 3.36 -28.51 -7.97
N GLN A 303 2.75 -29.19 -8.96
CA GLN A 303 1.79 -30.25 -8.69
C GLN A 303 2.43 -31.47 -7.95
N GLU A 304 3.64 -31.84 -8.35
CA GLU A 304 4.37 -32.92 -7.66
C GLU A 304 4.75 -32.54 -6.22
N LEU A 305 5.20 -31.30 -5.99
CA LEU A 305 5.48 -30.77 -4.64
C LEU A 305 4.23 -30.78 -3.77
N GLY A 306 3.07 -30.41 -4.32
CA GLY A 306 1.79 -30.50 -3.61
C GLY A 306 1.43 -31.93 -3.18
N LYS A 307 1.66 -32.94 -4.05
CA LYS A 307 1.47 -34.36 -3.69
C LYS A 307 2.39 -34.79 -2.55
N GLN A 308 3.61 -34.28 -2.49
CA GLN A 308 4.57 -34.52 -1.39
C GLN A 308 4.33 -33.66 -0.15
N LYS A 309 3.28 -32.83 -0.16
CA LYS A 309 2.90 -31.89 0.93
C LYS A 309 3.98 -30.86 1.24
N ILE A 310 4.83 -30.52 0.28
CA ILE A 310 5.75 -29.40 0.38
C ILE A 310 4.95 -28.14 0.06
N SER A 311 4.73 -27.29 1.07
CA SER A 311 3.74 -26.21 1.02
C SER A 311 4.29 -24.86 0.51
N THR A 312 5.61 -24.73 0.38
CA THR A 312 6.26 -23.48 -0.05
C THR A 312 7.33 -23.75 -1.11
N ALA A 313 7.39 -22.87 -2.09
CA ALA A 313 8.40 -22.94 -3.13
C ALA A 313 8.94 -21.55 -3.49
N VAL A 314 10.25 -21.47 -3.75
CA VAL A 314 10.92 -20.31 -4.34
C VAL A 314 11.30 -20.68 -5.77
N VAL A 315 10.80 -19.95 -6.74
CA VAL A 315 11.02 -20.23 -8.16
C VAL A 315 12.10 -19.31 -8.72
N PHE A 316 13.24 -19.87 -9.13
CA PHE A 316 14.30 -19.18 -9.87
C PHE A 316 14.19 -19.47 -11.37
N GLY A 317 13.01 -19.25 -11.93
CA GLY A 317 12.75 -19.41 -13.36
C GLY A 317 12.44 -18.06 -14.00
N SER A 318 12.92 -17.86 -15.23
CA SER A 318 12.45 -16.79 -16.12
C SER A 318 11.73 -17.41 -17.31
N GLY A 319 10.83 -16.66 -17.95
CA GLY A 319 10.05 -17.13 -19.11
C GLY A 319 8.54 -17.10 -18.86
N PHE A 320 8.10 -16.25 -17.95
CA PHE A 320 6.68 -15.98 -17.62
C PHE A 320 6.21 -14.66 -18.26
N SER A 321 5.48 -13.83 -17.53
CA SER A 321 4.94 -12.57 -18.04
C SER A 321 6.01 -11.59 -18.51
N GLU A 322 7.20 -11.61 -17.92
CA GLU A 322 8.34 -10.79 -18.34
C GLU A 322 8.83 -11.09 -19.76
N THR A 323 8.51 -12.28 -20.28
CA THR A 323 8.77 -12.67 -21.68
C THR A 323 7.49 -12.71 -22.54
N GLY A 324 6.35 -12.24 -22.00
CA GLY A 324 5.06 -12.23 -22.67
C GLY A 324 4.25 -13.55 -22.55
N ASN A 325 4.72 -14.51 -21.75
CA ASN A 325 4.05 -15.81 -21.57
C ASN A 325 3.09 -15.79 -20.38
N LEU A 326 2.00 -15.02 -20.49
CA LEU A 326 0.97 -14.89 -19.46
C LEU A 326 0.23 -16.20 -19.16
N THR A 327 0.10 -17.07 -20.15
CA THR A 327 -0.58 -18.37 -19.97
C THR A 327 0.17 -19.26 -19.00
N LEU A 328 1.47 -19.36 -19.15
CA LEU A 328 2.31 -20.19 -18.27
C LEU A 328 2.32 -19.66 -16.82
N GLU A 329 2.27 -18.34 -16.66
CA GLU A 329 2.18 -17.73 -15.33
C GLU A 329 0.84 -18.02 -14.63
N GLN A 330 -0.25 -18.10 -15.39
CA GLN A 330 -1.57 -18.44 -14.85
C GLN A 330 -1.72 -19.93 -14.48
N GLU A 331 -0.87 -20.80 -15.01
CA GLU A 331 -0.83 -22.24 -14.69
C GLU A 331 -0.09 -22.53 -13.36
N VAL A 332 0.73 -21.61 -12.87
CA VAL A 332 1.52 -21.71 -11.64
C VAL A 332 0.80 -21.08 -10.46
#